data_689aa2c17f12ca84c66bfec4cf5b19ae
#
_entry.id   689aa2c17f12ca84c66bfec4cf5b19ae
#
_cell.length_a   1.000
_cell.length_b   1.000
_cell.length_c   1.000
_cell.angle_alpha   90.00
_cell.angle_beta   90.00
_cell.angle_gamma   90.00
#
_symmetry.space_group_name_H-M   'P 1'
#
loop_
_entity.id
_entity.type
_entity.pdbx_description
1 polymer ?
#
loop_
_entity_poly.entity_id
_entity_poly.type
_entity_poly.pdbx_seq_one_letter_code
_entity_poly.pdbx_strand_id
1 'polypeptide(L)'
;MEIFREFTINDNDKNITKALQAFVQAYPNKWHYVEPPKEMKGKFIIYKYKKSHNLTLKIFLIKTEYGIRIANILPEERNSITKKEYNEAVMDFYNDLVKIAPQYENKVTTNQFDPLQIMSKEALEKLRGFYILANKSTGSSHPDDEQRWFAFICQTVDDGRIINDEQEFLEFLQDKDYWGEDVFDEDVAFELLHEYNKISGCLKYYIEKNRG
;
A
#
# COMPACT_ATOMS: atom_id res chain seq x y z
N MET A 1 11.79 -5.76 -6.40
CA MET A 1 10.80 -6.31 -7.38
C MET A 1 9.54 -5.46 -7.27
N GLU A 2 9.10 -4.87 -8.37
CA GLU A 2 7.87 -4.06 -8.33
C GLU A 2 6.65 -4.96 -8.16
N ILE A 3 5.88 -4.76 -7.09
CA ILE A 3 4.69 -5.56 -6.77
C ILE A 3 3.44 -4.81 -7.22
N PHE A 4 2.60 -5.45 -8.03
CA PHE A 4 1.26 -4.95 -8.33
C PHE A 4 0.37 -5.13 -7.12
N ARG A 5 -0.42 -4.11 -6.78
CA ARG A 5 -1.36 -4.20 -5.67
C ARG A 5 -2.39 -5.28 -5.92
N GLU A 6 -2.51 -6.18 -4.99
CA GLU A 6 -3.63 -7.10 -4.93
C GLU A 6 -4.84 -6.39 -4.31
N PHE A 7 -6.01 -6.84 -4.69
CA PHE A 7 -7.26 -6.33 -4.14
C PHE A 7 -8.26 -7.47 -4.04
N THR A 8 -8.71 -7.74 -2.83
CA THR A 8 -9.73 -8.75 -2.55
C THR A 8 -10.77 -8.18 -1.60
N ILE A 9 -12.06 -8.38 -1.91
CA ILE A 9 -13.16 -8.10 -1.01
C ILE A 9 -13.70 -9.43 -0.50
N ASN A 10 -13.68 -9.61 0.82
CA ASN A 10 -14.29 -10.73 1.50
C ASN A 10 -15.78 -10.42 1.76
N ASP A 11 -16.68 -11.17 1.12
CA ASP A 11 -18.12 -10.97 1.22
C ASP A 11 -18.84 -12.31 1.37
N ASN A 12 -18.87 -12.82 2.60
CA ASN A 12 -19.59 -14.04 2.93
C ASN A 12 -21.11 -13.91 2.74
N ASP A 13 -21.64 -12.68 2.78
CA ASP A 13 -23.07 -12.38 2.66
C ASP A 13 -23.56 -12.26 1.20
N LYS A 14 -22.65 -12.36 0.24
CA LYS A 14 -22.91 -12.27 -1.21
C LYS A 14 -23.62 -11.00 -1.67
N ASN A 15 -23.49 -9.92 -0.91
CA ASN A 15 -24.12 -8.63 -1.21
C ASN A 15 -23.29 -7.73 -2.13
N ILE A 16 -22.05 -8.12 -2.39
CA ILE A 16 -21.10 -7.33 -3.20
C ILE A 16 -21.63 -7.05 -4.61
N THR A 17 -22.38 -7.95 -5.22
CA THR A 17 -22.95 -7.73 -6.56
C THR A 17 -23.90 -6.52 -6.58
N LYS A 18 -24.71 -6.35 -5.52
CA LYS A 18 -25.62 -5.18 -5.39
C LYS A 18 -24.82 -3.90 -5.17
N ALA A 19 -23.76 -3.95 -4.34
CA ALA A 19 -22.89 -2.81 -4.11
C ALA A 19 -22.17 -2.38 -5.40
N LEU A 20 -21.70 -3.32 -6.20
CA LEU A 20 -21.07 -3.04 -7.49
C LEU A 20 -22.03 -2.45 -8.53
N GLN A 21 -23.31 -2.83 -8.50
CA GLN A 21 -24.34 -2.22 -9.34
C GLN A 21 -24.60 -0.77 -8.94
N ALA A 22 -24.75 -0.52 -7.63
CA ALA A 22 -24.91 0.84 -7.10
C ALA A 22 -23.69 1.73 -7.38
N PHE A 23 -22.50 1.17 -7.26
CA PHE A 23 -21.23 1.83 -7.55
C PHE A 23 -21.16 2.37 -8.99
N VAL A 24 -21.51 1.57 -9.99
CA VAL A 24 -21.50 2.03 -11.39
C VAL A 24 -22.57 3.08 -11.65
N GLN A 25 -23.73 2.97 -11.01
CA GLN A 25 -24.81 3.97 -11.13
C GLN A 25 -24.40 5.31 -10.51
N ALA A 26 -23.62 5.30 -9.44
CA ALA A 26 -23.13 6.50 -8.77
C ALA A 26 -22.03 7.26 -9.56
N TYR A 27 -21.27 6.54 -10.37
CA TYR A 27 -20.16 7.13 -11.13
C TYR A 27 -20.23 6.83 -12.65
N PRO A 28 -21.32 7.19 -13.34
CA PRO A 28 -21.57 6.78 -14.74
C PRO A 28 -20.58 7.38 -15.74
N ASN A 29 -19.88 8.46 -15.39
CA ASN A 29 -18.85 9.07 -16.24
C ASN A 29 -17.43 8.50 -16.03
N LYS A 30 -17.24 7.74 -14.96
CA LYS A 30 -15.95 7.18 -14.57
C LYS A 30 -15.89 5.66 -14.75
N TRP A 31 -16.98 4.97 -14.42
CA TRP A 31 -17.08 3.50 -14.39
C TRP A 31 -18.22 2.99 -15.26
N HIS A 32 -17.93 2.05 -16.16
CA HIS A 32 -18.92 1.43 -17.01
C HIS A 32 -18.83 -0.09 -16.93
N TYR A 33 -19.95 -0.74 -16.75
CA TYR A 33 -20.01 -2.20 -16.87
C TYR A 33 -19.80 -2.61 -18.32
N VAL A 34 -18.97 -3.63 -18.52
CA VAL A 34 -18.74 -4.27 -19.84
C VAL A 34 -19.22 -5.71 -19.75
N GLU A 35 -20.06 -6.12 -20.68
CA GLU A 35 -20.50 -7.51 -20.72
C GLU A 35 -19.34 -8.44 -21.03
N PRO A 36 -19.02 -9.41 -20.15
CA PRO A 36 -17.94 -10.35 -20.41
C PRO A 36 -18.22 -11.21 -21.64
N PRO A 37 -17.18 -11.60 -22.42
CA PRO A 37 -17.31 -12.63 -23.45
C PRO A 37 -17.98 -13.90 -22.93
N LYS A 38 -18.60 -14.67 -23.81
CA LYS A 38 -19.38 -15.87 -23.45
C LYS A 38 -18.59 -16.83 -22.57
N GLU A 39 -17.31 -17.02 -22.86
CA GLU A 39 -16.39 -17.92 -22.13
C GLU A 39 -16.07 -17.43 -20.72
N MET A 40 -16.28 -16.16 -20.44
CA MET A 40 -16.00 -15.50 -19.14
C MET A 40 -17.27 -15.22 -18.33
N LYS A 41 -18.47 -15.40 -18.93
CA LYS A 41 -19.76 -15.14 -18.26
C LYS A 41 -19.89 -15.95 -16.96
N GLY A 42 -20.35 -15.30 -15.91
CA GLY A 42 -20.57 -15.90 -14.59
C GLY A 42 -19.31 -15.98 -13.72
N LYS A 43 -18.12 -15.97 -14.32
CA LYS A 43 -16.85 -16.02 -13.61
C LYS A 43 -16.22 -14.63 -13.41
N PHE A 44 -16.35 -13.78 -14.41
CA PHE A 44 -15.76 -12.43 -14.39
C PHE A 44 -16.85 -11.35 -14.39
N ILE A 45 -16.50 -10.22 -13.76
CA ILE A 45 -17.17 -8.93 -13.87
C ILE A 45 -16.14 -7.98 -14.46
N ILE A 46 -16.50 -7.23 -15.49
CA ILE A 46 -15.55 -6.34 -16.18
C ILE A 46 -16.07 -4.91 -16.07
N TYR A 47 -15.22 -4.01 -15.63
CA TYR A 47 -15.49 -2.58 -15.65
C TYR A 47 -14.50 -1.85 -16.55
N LYS A 48 -15.01 -0.90 -17.30
CA LYS A 48 -14.22 0.09 -18.01
C LYS A 48 -14.08 1.30 -17.08
N TYR A 49 -12.85 1.71 -16.83
CA TYR A 49 -12.48 2.82 -15.98
C TYR A 49 -11.82 3.92 -16.81
N LYS A 50 -12.44 5.08 -16.84
CA LYS A 50 -11.90 6.26 -17.54
C LYS A 50 -11.09 7.08 -16.55
N LYS A 51 -9.76 6.92 -16.56
CA LYS A 51 -8.83 7.64 -15.70
C LYS A 51 -8.59 9.08 -16.19
N SER A 52 -8.44 9.24 -17.49
CA SER A 52 -8.20 10.54 -18.14
C SER A 52 -8.73 10.53 -19.59
N HIS A 53 -8.58 11.65 -20.31
CA HIS A 53 -8.93 11.69 -21.72
C HIS A 53 -8.17 10.68 -22.56
N ASN A 54 -6.92 10.33 -22.17
CA ASN A 54 -6.01 9.50 -22.95
C ASN A 54 -5.76 8.13 -22.32
N LEU A 55 -6.44 7.77 -21.22
CA LEU A 55 -6.24 6.49 -20.57
C LEU A 55 -7.55 5.90 -20.07
N THR A 56 -7.96 4.86 -20.75
CA THR A 56 -9.07 4.00 -20.38
C THR A 56 -8.55 2.61 -20.02
N LEU A 57 -8.96 2.09 -18.89
CA LEU A 57 -8.54 0.79 -18.38
C LEU A 57 -9.74 -0.16 -18.29
N LYS A 58 -9.50 -1.45 -18.48
CA LYS A 58 -10.46 -2.53 -18.18
C LYS A 58 -10.01 -3.24 -16.92
N ILE A 59 -10.86 -3.21 -15.88
CA ILE A 59 -10.64 -3.90 -14.62
C ILE A 59 -11.42 -5.20 -14.64
N PHE A 60 -10.71 -6.31 -14.50
CA PHE A 60 -11.26 -7.65 -14.48
C PHE A 60 -11.38 -8.14 -13.04
N LEU A 61 -12.60 -8.29 -12.56
CA LEU A 61 -12.89 -8.88 -11.27
C LEU A 61 -13.27 -10.35 -11.45
N ILE A 62 -12.68 -11.22 -10.64
CA ILE A 62 -13.04 -12.62 -10.59
C ILE A 62 -13.84 -12.90 -9.32
N LYS A 63 -14.94 -13.65 -9.46
CA LYS A 63 -15.72 -14.16 -8.32
C LYS A 63 -14.95 -15.32 -7.68
N THR A 64 -14.79 -15.26 -6.38
CA THR A 64 -14.19 -16.32 -5.56
C THR A 64 -15.26 -16.93 -4.65
N GLU A 65 -14.89 -17.99 -3.93
CA GLU A 65 -15.79 -18.60 -2.94
C GLU A 65 -16.16 -17.61 -1.82
N TYR A 66 -15.22 -16.72 -1.44
CA TYR A 66 -15.36 -15.81 -0.31
C TYR A 66 -15.61 -14.35 -0.71
N GLY A 67 -15.81 -14.06 -2.00
CA GLY A 67 -16.05 -12.69 -2.45
C GLY A 67 -15.58 -12.42 -3.87
N ILE A 68 -14.88 -11.30 -4.08
CA ILE A 68 -14.29 -10.92 -5.37
C ILE A 68 -12.87 -10.45 -5.21
N ARG A 69 -12.06 -10.62 -6.26
CA ARG A 69 -10.73 -10.02 -6.34
C ARG A 69 -10.49 -9.38 -7.71
N ILE A 70 -9.61 -8.41 -7.77
CA ILE A 70 -9.09 -7.93 -9.06
C ILE A 70 -8.17 -9.01 -9.62
N ALA A 71 -8.51 -9.53 -10.80
CA ALA A 71 -7.70 -10.53 -11.49
C ALA A 71 -6.66 -9.86 -12.39
N ASN A 72 -7.02 -8.73 -13.03
CA ASN A 72 -6.11 -7.96 -13.88
C ASN A 72 -6.67 -6.56 -14.18
N ILE A 73 -5.79 -5.66 -14.62
CA ILE A 73 -6.13 -4.35 -15.16
C ILE A 73 -5.37 -4.18 -16.49
N LEU A 74 -6.09 -3.94 -17.56
CA LEU A 74 -5.52 -3.81 -18.91
C LEU A 74 -5.91 -2.46 -19.53
N PRO A 75 -4.99 -1.79 -20.21
CA PRO A 75 -5.31 -0.58 -20.97
C PRO A 75 -6.11 -0.92 -22.23
N GLU A 76 -6.93 0.00 -22.70
CA GLU A 76 -7.70 -0.16 -23.93
C GLU A 76 -6.96 0.40 -25.15
N GLU A 77 -6.25 1.51 -24.97
CA GLU A 77 -5.63 2.25 -26.08
C GLU A 77 -4.15 1.93 -26.31
N ARG A 78 -3.52 1.14 -25.45
CA ARG A 78 -2.09 0.79 -25.54
C ARG A 78 -1.82 -0.62 -25.02
N ASN A 79 -0.60 -1.14 -25.27
CA ASN A 79 -0.27 -2.53 -24.97
C ASN A 79 0.10 -2.80 -23.50
N SER A 80 0.42 -1.76 -22.73
CA SER A 80 0.84 -1.90 -21.32
C SER A 80 0.49 -0.68 -20.49
N ILE A 81 0.43 -0.87 -19.19
CA ILE A 81 0.34 0.20 -18.18
C ILE A 81 1.53 0.09 -17.24
N THR A 82 1.89 1.22 -16.65
CA THR A 82 2.90 1.23 -15.58
C THR A 82 2.31 0.66 -14.29
N LYS A 83 3.17 0.17 -13.40
CA LYS A 83 2.77 -0.26 -12.07
C LYS A 83 2.01 0.85 -11.32
N LYS A 84 2.50 2.09 -11.40
CA LYS A 84 1.86 3.24 -10.78
C LYS A 84 0.41 3.41 -11.27
N GLU A 85 0.19 3.37 -12.57
CA GLU A 85 -1.16 3.49 -13.14
C GLU A 85 -2.08 2.35 -12.73
N TYR A 86 -1.52 1.13 -12.62
CA TYR A 86 -2.25 -0.04 -12.10
C TYR A 86 -2.66 0.17 -10.65
N ASN A 87 -1.71 0.51 -9.78
CA ASN A 87 -1.95 0.71 -8.36
C ASN A 87 -2.92 1.87 -8.09
N GLU A 88 -2.80 2.97 -8.84
CA GLU A 88 -3.76 4.07 -8.77
C GLU A 88 -5.18 3.63 -9.17
N ALA A 89 -5.32 2.79 -10.21
CA ALA A 89 -6.63 2.28 -10.61
C ALA A 89 -7.25 1.36 -9.55
N VAL A 90 -6.45 0.53 -8.88
CA VAL A 90 -6.87 -0.27 -7.72
C VAL A 90 -7.38 0.62 -6.60
N MET A 91 -6.64 1.68 -6.26
CA MET A 91 -7.02 2.60 -5.19
C MET A 91 -8.24 3.44 -5.53
N ASP A 92 -8.36 3.89 -6.77
CA ASP A 92 -9.56 4.60 -7.22
C ASP A 92 -10.81 3.71 -7.15
N PHE A 93 -10.67 2.43 -7.53
CA PHE A 93 -11.75 1.46 -7.41
C PHE A 93 -12.15 1.25 -5.94
N TYR A 94 -11.18 1.07 -5.05
CA TYR A 94 -11.40 0.94 -3.62
C TYR A 94 -12.11 2.16 -3.03
N ASN A 95 -11.56 3.35 -3.23
CA ASN A 95 -12.06 4.58 -2.66
C ASN A 95 -13.49 4.91 -3.13
N ASP A 96 -13.77 4.70 -4.42
CA ASP A 96 -15.10 4.97 -4.96
C ASP A 96 -16.12 3.92 -4.51
N LEU A 97 -15.71 2.65 -4.36
CA LEU A 97 -16.57 1.60 -3.84
C LEU A 97 -16.93 1.81 -2.37
N VAL A 98 -15.95 2.14 -1.53
CA VAL A 98 -16.16 2.36 -0.09
C VAL A 98 -17.06 3.56 0.19
N LYS A 99 -16.97 4.63 -0.62
CA LYS A 99 -17.91 5.77 -0.52
C LYS A 99 -19.37 5.39 -0.71
N ILE A 100 -19.64 4.39 -1.57
CA ILE A 100 -21.00 3.90 -1.86
C ILE A 100 -21.41 2.76 -0.93
N ALA A 101 -20.45 1.96 -0.50
CA ALA A 101 -20.68 0.77 0.30
C ALA A 101 -19.67 0.70 1.47
N PRO A 102 -19.80 1.58 2.50
CA PRO A 102 -18.86 1.69 3.62
C PRO A 102 -18.67 0.38 4.40
N GLN A 103 -19.63 -0.54 4.35
CA GLN A 103 -19.55 -1.86 5.00
C GLN A 103 -18.41 -2.73 4.45
N TYR A 104 -17.79 -2.36 3.33
CA TYR A 104 -16.65 -3.07 2.75
C TYR A 104 -15.30 -2.48 3.12
N GLU A 105 -15.22 -1.34 3.80
CA GLU A 105 -13.96 -0.70 4.20
C GLU A 105 -13.04 -1.67 4.95
N ASN A 106 -13.58 -2.42 5.90
CA ASN A 106 -12.83 -3.40 6.69
C ASN A 106 -12.85 -4.83 6.11
N LYS A 107 -13.46 -5.01 4.93
CA LYS A 107 -13.53 -6.32 4.24
C LYS A 107 -12.61 -6.40 3.04
N VAL A 108 -11.92 -5.31 2.71
CA VAL A 108 -10.96 -5.25 1.62
C VAL A 108 -9.58 -5.60 2.17
N THR A 109 -8.93 -6.54 1.51
CA THR A 109 -7.50 -6.81 1.68
C THR A 109 -6.75 -6.31 0.46
N THR A 110 -5.75 -5.50 0.69
CA THR A 110 -4.79 -5.10 -0.34
C THR A 110 -3.40 -5.43 0.18
N ASN A 111 -2.47 -5.70 -0.69
CA ASN A 111 -1.06 -5.77 -0.32
C ASN A 111 -0.42 -4.37 -0.28
N GLN A 112 -1.23 -3.33 -0.09
CA GLN A 112 -0.71 -2.00 0.17
C GLN A 112 -0.14 -2.01 1.58
N PHE A 113 1.16 -1.79 1.67
CA PHE A 113 1.79 -1.50 2.93
C PHE A 113 1.25 -0.18 3.50
N ASP A 114 0.68 -0.25 4.70
CA ASP A 114 0.31 0.94 5.47
C ASP A 114 1.33 1.07 6.61
N PRO A 115 2.24 2.05 6.56
CA PRO A 115 3.25 2.21 7.60
C PRO A 115 2.65 2.40 9.00
N LEU A 116 1.39 2.84 9.13
CA LEU A 116 0.71 2.97 10.41
C LEU A 116 0.36 1.61 11.04
N GLN A 117 0.48 0.50 10.30
CA GLN A 117 0.37 -0.84 10.87
C GLN A 117 1.59 -1.21 11.70
N ILE A 118 2.79 -0.75 11.31
CA ILE A 118 4.04 -1.09 11.98
C ILE A 118 4.58 0.02 12.88
N MET A 119 4.17 1.27 12.72
CA MET A 119 4.63 2.39 13.53
C MET A 119 3.50 3.39 13.85
N SER A 120 3.72 4.29 14.80
CA SER A 120 2.80 5.39 15.09
C SER A 120 2.90 6.48 14.02
N LYS A 121 1.93 7.40 14.03
CA LYS A 121 1.96 8.58 13.16
C LYS A 121 3.16 9.47 13.50
N GLU A 122 3.47 9.62 14.77
CA GLU A 122 4.60 10.41 15.27
C GLU A 122 5.93 9.81 14.83
N ALA A 123 6.09 8.49 14.91
CA ALA A 123 7.28 7.79 14.41
C ALA A 123 7.41 7.95 12.89
N LEU A 124 6.31 7.83 12.14
CA LEU A 124 6.31 8.02 10.70
C LEU A 124 6.71 9.44 10.29
N GLU A 125 6.26 10.47 11.02
CA GLU A 125 6.67 11.85 10.77
C GLU A 125 8.17 12.06 11.00
N LYS A 126 8.75 11.45 12.04
CA LYS A 126 10.20 11.47 12.28
C LYS A 126 10.98 10.74 11.19
N LEU A 127 10.50 9.56 10.78
CA LEU A 127 11.10 8.82 9.67
C LEU A 127 11.07 9.63 8.36
N ARG A 128 9.97 10.31 8.07
CA ARG A 128 9.88 11.20 6.90
C ARG A 128 10.88 12.35 6.98
N GLY A 129 11.03 12.97 8.14
CA GLY A 129 12.00 14.04 8.36
C GLY A 129 13.44 13.58 8.12
N PHE A 130 13.79 12.36 8.51
CA PHE A 130 15.06 11.74 8.17
C PHE A 130 15.15 11.42 6.68
N TYR A 131 14.16 10.70 6.15
CA TYR A 131 14.17 10.14 4.80
C TYR A 131 14.36 11.22 3.71
N ILE A 132 13.70 12.38 3.84
CA ILE A 132 13.77 13.46 2.85
C ILE A 132 15.17 14.09 2.77
N LEU A 133 15.90 14.13 3.88
CA LEU A 133 17.18 14.84 4.00
C LEU A 133 18.39 13.93 3.86
N ALA A 134 18.27 12.66 4.25
CA ALA A 134 19.36 11.71 4.20
C ALA A 134 19.77 11.37 2.75
N ASN A 135 21.07 11.21 2.55
CA ASN A 135 21.62 10.77 1.27
C ASN A 135 21.26 9.30 1.03
N LYS A 136 20.69 8.98 -0.13
CA LYS A 136 20.16 7.65 -0.44
C LYS A 136 21.22 6.60 -0.70
N SER A 137 22.43 7.04 -1.09
CA SER A 137 23.57 6.12 -1.36
C SER A 137 24.55 5.98 -0.18
N THR A 138 24.41 6.81 0.88
CA THR A 138 25.32 6.77 2.03
C THR A 138 24.60 6.75 3.39
N GLY A 139 23.27 6.84 3.40
CA GLY A 139 22.48 6.82 4.63
C GLY A 139 22.68 8.08 5.48
N SER A 140 22.78 7.89 6.79
CA SER A 140 23.04 8.98 7.76
C SER A 140 24.53 9.33 7.78
N SER A 141 24.98 10.15 6.84
CA SER A 141 26.38 10.57 6.73
C SER A 141 26.71 11.86 7.48
N HIS A 142 25.70 12.59 7.95
CA HIS A 142 25.83 13.84 8.70
C HIS A 142 25.29 13.68 10.14
N PRO A 143 25.91 14.31 11.17
CA PRO A 143 25.41 14.20 12.55
C PRO A 143 23.92 14.55 12.75
N ASP A 144 23.40 15.50 11.96
CA ASP A 144 21.97 15.84 11.99
C ASP A 144 21.09 14.72 11.42
N ASP A 145 21.57 13.96 10.44
CA ASP A 145 20.83 12.80 9.89
C ASP A 145 20.81 11.67 10.91
N GLU A 146 21.93 11.40 11.58
CA GLU A 146 22.00 10.44 12.68
C GLU A 146 21.03 10.81 13.80
N GLN A 147 20.98 12.10 14.19
CA GLN A 147 20.04 12.57 15.22
C GLN A 147 18.57 12.37 14.80
N ARG A 148 18.23 12.61 13.54
CA ARG A 148 16.87 12.38 13.01
C ARG A 148 16.53 10.89 13.00
N TRP A 149 17.49 10.05 12.60
CA TRP A 149 17.35 8.61 12.62
C TRP A 149 17.13 8.07 14.04
N PHE A 150 17.95 8.50 14.99
CA PHE A 150 17.80 8.13 16.39
C PHE A 150 16.49 8.64 17.00
N ALA A 151 16.04 9.84 16.63
CA ALA A 151 14.75 10.36 17.06
C ALA A 151 13.58 9.50 16.57
N PHE A 152 13.67 8.95 15.37
CA PHE A 152 12.72 7.97 14.87
C PHE A 152 12.74 6.68 15.69
N ILE A 153 13.93 6.09 15.93
CA ILE A 153 14.08 4.85 16.69
C ILE A 153 13.54 5.04 18.12
N CYS A 154 13.93 6.12 18.80
CA CYS A 154 13.43 6.42 20.14
C CYS A 154 11.89 6.51 20.18
N GLN A 155 11.29 7.14 19.15
CA GLN A 155 9.84 7.25 19.09
C GLN A 155 9.16 5.89 18.96
N THR A 156 9.68 4.97 18.13
CA THR A 156 9.09 3.62 18.02
C THR A 156 9.16 2.85 19.33
N VAL A 157 10.22 3.04 20.11
CA VAL A 157 10.39 2.42 21.44
C VAL A 157 9.46 3.06 22.47
N ASP A 158 9.35 4.39 22.49
CA ASP A 158 8.49 5.12 23.43
C ASP A 158 7.01 4.80 23.20
N ASP A 159 6.61 4.61 21.95
CA ASP A 159 5.26 4.21 21.54
C ASP A 159 4.97 2.73 21.86
N GLY A 160 5.98 1.94 22.25
CA GLY A 160 5.87 0.49 22.39
C GLY A 160 5.60 -0.25 21.09
N ARG A 161 5.89 0.38 19.96
CA ARG A 161 5.65 -0.12 18.59
C ARG A 161 6.98 -0.36 17.86
N ILE A 162 7.81 -1.22 18.45
CA ILE A 162 9.06 -1.64 17.81
C ILE A 162 8.73 -2.47 16.57
N ILE A 163 9.34 -2.13 15.45
CA ILE A 163 9.14 -2.83 14.18
C ILE A 163 9.85 -4.19 14.29
N ASN A 164 9.09 -5.27 14.19
CA ASN A 164 9.61 -6.63 14.32
C ASN A 164 9.71 -7.36 12.97
N ASP A 165 8.96 -6.92 11.96
CA ASP A 165 9.06 -7.47 10.60
C ASP A 165 10.15 -6.70 9.84
N GLU A 166 11.36 -7.28 9.86
CA GLU A 166 12.53 -6.70 9.22
C GLU A 166 12.37 -6.60 7.71
N GLN A 167 11.76 -7.62 7.10
CA GLN A 167 11.57 -7.67 5.67
C GLN A 167 10.57 -6.60 5.21
N GLU A 168 9.46 -6.47 5.92
CA GLU A 168 8.43 -5.48 5.64
C GLU A 168 8.98 -4.05 5.78
N PHE A 169 9.80 -3.81 6.81
CA PHE A 169 10.43 -2.50 7.01
C PHE A 169 11.48 -2.18 5.95
N LEU A 170 12.29 -3.16 5.55
CA LEU A 170 13.26 -3.00 4.48
C LEU A 170 12.57 -2.67 3.14
N GLU A 171 11.52 -3.41 2.80
CA GLU A 171 10.72 -3.15 1.61
C GLU A 171 10.08 -1.76 1.65
N PHE A 172 9.64 -1.30 2.83
CA PHE A 172 9.12 0.04 3.00
C PHE A 172 10.17 1.13 2.78
N LEU A 173 11.39 0.99 3.29
CA LEU A 173 12.46 1.94 3.06
C LEU A 173 12.83 2.10 1.57
N GLN A 174 12.50 1.10 0.76
CA GLN A 174 12.77 1.07 -0.68
C GLN A 174 11.51 1.21 -1.55
N ASP A 175 10.35 1.50 -0.94
CA ASP A 175 9.07 1.62 -1.66
C ASP A 175 9.01 2.92 -2.47
N LYS A 176 9.27 2.82 -3.77
CA LYS A 176 9.17 3.95 -4.71
C LYS A 176 7.76 4.52 -4.86
N ASP A 177 6.73 3.71 -4.61
CA ASP A 177 5.36 4.20 -4.68
C ASP A 177 5.04 5.13 -3.51
N TYR A 178 5.69 4.91 -2.37
CA TYR A 178 5.52 5.72 -1.17
C TYR A 178 6.48 6.92 -1.13
N TRP A 179 7.78 6.67 -1.39
CA TRP A 179 8.84 7.68 -1.24
C TRP A 179 9.18 8.43 -2.52
N GLY A 180 8.76 7.93 -3.71
CA GLY A 180 9.16 8.46 -5.01
C GLY A 180 10.38 7.74 -5.57
N GLU A 181 10.94 8.25 -6.66
CA GLU A 181 12.03 7.57 -7.37
C GLU A 181 13.36 7.53 -6.60
N ASP A 182 13.58 8.48 -5.69
CA ASP A 182 14.82 8.60 -4.89
C ASP A 182 14.66 7.82 -3.59
N VAL A 183 14.95 6.53 -3.64
CA VAL A 183 14.92 5.61 -2.48
C VAL A 183 16.33 5.20 -2.07
N PHE A 184 16.49 4.72 -0.84
CA PHE A 184 17.79 4.20 -0.36
C PHE A 184 18.26 3.02 -1.21
N ASP A 185 19.58 3.04 -1.50
CA ASP A 185 20.26 1.88 -2.07
C ASP A 185 20.07 0.67 -1.14
N GLU A 186 20.08 -0.55 -1.70
CA GLU A 186 19.77 -1.79 -0.96
C GLU A 186 20.69 -1.98 0.25
N ASP A 187 21.98 -1.80 0.05
CA ASP A 187 22.98 -1.92 1.11
C ASP A 187 22.76 -0.89 2.24
N VAL A 188 22.42 0.35 1.86
CA VAL A 188 22.14 1.43 2.82
C VAL A 188 20.86 1.15 3.62
N ALA A 189 19.78 0.70 2.96
CA ALA A 189 18.56 0.34 3.64
C ALA A 189 18.79 -0.81 4.63
N PHE A 190 19.64 -1.78 4.27
CA PHE A 190 20.02 -2.88 5.14
C PHE A 190 20.85 -2.43 6.35
N GLU A 191 21.80 -1.50 6.16
CA GLU A 191 22.58 -0.92 7.25
C GLU A 191 21.68 -0.15 8.23
N LEU A 192 20.74 0.66 7.73
CA LEU A 192 19.76 1.39 8.54
C LEU A 192 18.89 0.42 9.36
N LEU A 193 18.42 -0.67 8.76
CA LEU A 193 17.67 -1.70 9.46
C LEU A 193 18.49 -2.35 10.57
N HIS A 194 19.75 -2.70 10.28
CA HIS A 194 20.65 -3.30 11.28
C HIS A 194 20.88 -2.34 12.47
N GLU A 195 21.10 -1.08 12.18
CA GLU A 195 21.26 -0.04 13.22
C GLU A 195 19.97 0.16 14.03
N TYR A 196 18.79 0.17 13.38
CA TYR A 196 17.48 0.21 14.02
C TYR A 196 17.34 -0.91 15.05
N ASN A 197 17.60 -2.16 14.64
CA ASN A 197 17.46 -3.33 15.50
C ASN A 197 18.41 -3.28 16.70
N LYS A 198 19.65 -2.86 16.48
CA LYS A 198 20.65 -2.73 17.53
C LYS A 198 20.24 -1.69 18.58
N ILE A 199 19.84 -0.51 18.14
CA ILE A 199 19.52 0.61 19.04
C ILE A 199 18.19 0.38 19.74
N SER A 200 17.15 -0.02 19.03
CA SER A 200 15.83 -0.30 19.62
C SER A 200 15.91 -1.42 20.67
N GLY A 201 16.71 -2.47 20.39
CA GLY A 201 16.98 -3.55 21.34
C GLY A 201 17.70 -3.07 22.60
N CYS A 202 18.72 -2.22 22.46
CA CYS A 202 19.42 -1.63 23.62
C CYS A 202 18.49 -0.74 24.45
N LEU A 203 17.69 0.11 23.82
CA LEU A 203 16.74 0.99 24.51
C LEU A 203 15.66 0.19 25.25
N LYS A 204 15.09 -0.84 24.60
CA LYS A 204 14.12 -1.74 25.23
C LYS A 204 14.69 -2.40 26.47
N TYR A 205 15.89 -2.99 26.38
CA TYR A 205 16.56 -3.60 27.52
C TYR A 205 16.78 -2.59 28.66
N TYR A 206 17.23 -1.39 28.36
CA TYR A 206 17.44 -0.34 29.36
C TYR A 206 16.14 0.03 30.08
N ILE A 207 15.04 0.22 29.33
CA ILE A 207 13.73 0.56 29.88
C ILE A 207 13.21 -0.56 30.79
N GLU A 208 13.30 -1.81 30.37
CA GLU A 208 12.87 -2.98 31.16
C GLU A 208 13.63 -3.10 32.47
N LYS A 209 14.92 -2.78 32.45
CA LYS A 209 15.76 -2.85 33.68
C LYS A 209 15.53 -1.71 34.67
N ASN A 210 15.08 -0.54 34.19
CA ASN A 210 14.93 0.64 35.05
C ASN A 210 13.48 0.97 35.41
N ARG A 211 12.50 0.26 34.87
CA ARG A 211 11.07 0.38 35.23
C ARG A 211 10.60 -0.73 36.19
N GLY A 212 11.45 -1.68 36.56
CA GLY A 212 11.24 -2.69 37.60
C GLY A 212 11.94 -2.28 38.86
#